data_161e1bfe6acb4367f0b6a377f940d120
#
_entry.id   161e1bfe6acb4367f0b6a377f940d120
#
_cell.length_a   1.000
_cell.length_b   1.000
_cell.length_c   1.000
_cell.angle_alpha   90.00
_cell.angle_beta   90.00
_cell.angle_gamma   90.00
#
_symmetry.space_group_name_H-M   'P 1'
#
loop_
_entity.id
_entity.type
_entity.pdbx_description
1 polymer ?
#
loop_
_entity_poly.entity_id
_entity_poly.type
_entity_poly.pdbx_seq_one_letter_code
_entity_poly.pdbx_strand_id
1 'polypeptide(L)'
;MSERIEDRLKSMIVERLMLKATPNDIGDEDDLIKKWGVESVQLMEIVIGLEEVFGLQLGDDEFSIKKFRTVKNIAEVVRTMKPDA
;
A
#
# COMPACT_ATOMS: atom_id res chain seq x y z
N MET A 1 6.29 -4.38 -20.36
CA MET A 1 6.77 -3.38 -19.39
C MET A 1 6.29 -3.73 -18.00
N SER A 2 7.21 -3.69 -17.05
CA SER A 2 6.83 -3.96 -15.67
C SER A 2 6.24 -2.71 -15.05
N GLU A 3 5.20 -2.89 -14.26
CA GLU A 3 4.62 -1.79 -13.52
C GLU A 3 5.51 -1.43 -12.34
N ARG A 4 5.50 -0.16 -11.98
CA ARG A 4 6.19 0.26 -10.76
C ARG A 4 5.46 -0.34 -9.56
N ILE A 5 6.21 -0.51 -8.46
CA ILE A 5 5.61 -0.98 -7.20
C ILE A 5 4.47 -0.05 -6.79
N GLU A 6 4.67 1.25 -6.92
CA GLU A 6 3.64 2.23 -6.57
C GLU A 6 2.35 2.01 -7.34
N ASP A 7 2.45 1.70 -8.64
CA ASP A 7 1.26 1.49 -9.46
C ASP A 7 0.53 0.22 -9.05
N ARG A 8 1.27 -0.83 -8.74
CA ARG A 8 0.67 -2.08 -8.26
C ARG A 8 -0.01 -1.89 -6.91
N LEU A 9 0.61 -1.09 -6.04
CA LEU A 9 0.02 -0.76 -4.75
C LEU A 9 -1.27 0.00 -4.90
N LYS A 10 -1.30 0.98 -5.80
CA LYS A 10 -2.51 1.78 -6.02
C LYS A 10 -3.66 0.91 -6.50
N SER A 11 -3.39 0.00 -7.44
CA SER A 11 -4.41 -0.91 -7.92
C SER A 11 -4.92 -1.82 -6.81
N MET A 12 -4.03 -2.36 -6.01
CA MET A 12 -4.39 -3.23 -4.91
C MET A 12 -5.21 -2.50 -3.86
N ILE A 13 -4.82 -1.28 -3.53
CA ILE A 13 -5.52 -0.47 -2.53
C ILE A 13 -6.94 -0.16 -2.99
N VAL A 14 -7.09 0.27 -4.24
CA VAL A 14 -8.40 0.61 -4.78
C VAL A 14 -9.31 -0.62 -4.74
N GLU A 15 -8.80 -1.77 -5.13
CA GLU A 15 -9.60 -2.99 -5.16
C GLU A 15 -9.96 -3.47 -3.75
N ARG A 16 -8.96 -3.55 -2.87
CA ARG A 16 -9.19 -4.13 -1.55
C ARG A 16 -10.06 -3.26 -0.67
N LEU A 17 -9.89 -1.95 -0.76
CA LEU A 17 -10.66 -1.02 0.06
C LEU A 17 -11.92 -0.54 -0.64
N MET A 18 -12.14 -0.99 -1.86
CA MET A 18 -13.30 -0.62 -2.66
C MET A 18 -13.47 0.90 -2.75
N LEU A 19 -12.36 1.58 -3.01
CA LEU A 19 -12.37 3.02 -3.14
C LEU A 19 -13.10 3.44 -4.42
N LYS A 20 -13.80 4.55 -4.34
CA LYS A 20 -14.49 5.10 -5.51
C LYS A 20 -13.52 6.00 -6.29
N ALA A 21 -12.45 5.38 -6.78
CA ALA A 21 -11.40 6.09 -7.47
C ALA A 21 -10.65 5.10 -8.35
N THR A 22 -9.91 5.63 -9.32
CA THR A 22 -9.02 4.79 -10.12
C THR A 22 -7.62 4.85 -9.50
N PRO A 23 -6.77 3.85 -9.78
CA PRO A 23 -5.40 3.91 -9.27
C PRO A 23 -4.67 5.20 -9.63
N ASN A 24 -4.94 5.76 -10.80
CA ASN A 24 -4.29 6.98 -11.24
C ASN A 24 -4.68 8.21 -10.41
N ASP A 25 -5.78 8.15 -9.69
CA ASP A 25 -6.22 9.25 -8.86
C ASP A 25 -5.40 9.39 -7.59
N ILE A 26 -4.70 8.34 -7.20
CA ILE A 26 -3.93 8.33 -5.97
C ILE A 26 -2.50 8.77 -6.26
N GLY A 27 -2.06 9.84 -5.60
CA GLY A 27 -0.67 10.29 -5.71
C GLY A 27 0.22 9.48 -4.78
N ASP A 28 1.49 9.34 -5.15
CA ASP A 28 2.45 8.57 -4.35
C ASP A 28 2.57 9.11 -2.93
N GLU A 29 2.43 10.41 -2.76
CA GLU A 29 2.60 11.05 -1.46
C GLU A 29 1.29 11.48 -0.81
N ASP A 30 0.16 11.05 -1.37
CA ASP A 30 -1.14 11.35 -0.78
C ASP A 30 -1.28 10.63 0.55
N ASP A 31 -1.79 11.36 1.54
CA ASP A 31 -2.09 10.78 2.84
C ASP A 31 -3.38 9.97 2.71
N LEU A 32 -3.25 8.64 2.78
CA LEU A 32 -4.40 7.76 2.57
C LEU A 32 -5.48 8.00 3.62
N ILE A 33 -5.08 8.34 4.83
CA ILE A 33 -6.04 8.58 5.91
C ILE A 33 -6.73 9.93 5.74
N LYS A 34 -5.95 10.99 5.56
CA LYS A 34 -6.52 12.33 5.49
C LYS A 34 -7.19 12.65 4.17
N LYS A 35 -6.57 12.24 3.07
CA LYS A 35 -7.09 12.60 1.76
C LYS A 35 -8.13 11.61 1.25
N TRP A 36 -7.90 10.31 1.49
CA TRP A 36 -8.75 9.27 0.92
C TRP A 36 -9.70 8.65 1.93
N GLY A 37 -9.65 9.09 3.18
CA GLY A 37 -10.58 8.62 4.20
C GLY A 37 -10.35 7.18 4.63
N VAL A 38 -9.16 6.65 4.40
CA VAL A 38 -8.82 5.30 4.81
C VAL A 38 -8.69 5.27 6.33
N GLU A 39 -9.40 4.33 6.96
CA GLU A 39 -9.31 4.18 8.41
C GLU A 39 -8.08 3.36 8.77
N SER A 40 -7.58 3.55 9.99
CA SER A 40 -6.38 2.85 10.41
C SER A 40 -6.56 1.33 10.37
N VAL A 41 -7.78 0.84 10.65
CA VAL A 41 -8.05 -0.60 10.57
C VAL A 41 -7.96 -1.10 9.13
N GLN A 42 -8.26 -0.25 8.16
CA GLN A 42 -8.16 -0.62 6.75
C GLN A 42 -6.72 -0.75 6.30
N LEU A 43 -5.78 -0.14 7.01
CA LEU A 43 -4.37 -0.31 6.69
C LEU A 43 -3.94 -1.77 6.88
N MET A 44 -4.61 -2.51 7.77
CA MET A 44 -4.34 -3.93 7.92
C MET A 44 -4.71 -4.72 6.66
N GLU A 45 -5.76 -4.29 5.96
CA GLU A 45 -6.09 -4.91 4.67
C GLU A 45 -5.00 -4.68 3.65
N ILE A 46 -4.36 -3.52 3.71
CA ILE A 46 -3.22 -3.23 2.83
C ILE A 46 -2.06 -4.17 3.17
N VAL A 47 -1.81 -4.39 4.45
CA VAL A 47 -0.76 -5.31 4.88
C VAL A 47 -1.03 -6.71 4.36
N ILE A 48 -2.27 -7.20 4.50
CA ILE A 48 -2.64 -8.51 4.00
C ILE A 48 -2.46 -8.57 2.48
N GLY A 49 -2.85 -7.51 1.78
CA GLY A 49 -2.67 -7.43 0.34
C GLY A 49 -1.22 -7.49 -0.08
N LEU A 50 -0.33 -6.83 0.68
CA LEU A 50 1.10 -6.89 0.40
C LEU A 50 1.62 -8.31 0.52
N GLU A 51 1.18 -9.03 1.54
CA GLU A 51 1.60 -10.40 1.72
C GLU A 51 1.16 -11.28 0.56
N GLU A 52 -0.06 -11.07 0.08
CA GLU A 52 -0.58 -11.88 -1.02
C GLU A 52 -0.01 -11.49 -2.38
N VAL A 53 0.06 -10.20 -2.68
CA VAL A 53 0.48 -9.72 -3.99
C VAL A 53 1.98 -9.80 -4.18
N PHE A 54 2.74 -9.46 -3.16
CA PHE A 54 4.21 -9.41 -3.25
C PHE A 54 4.88 -10.59 -2.59
N GLY A 55 4.12 -11.47 -1.93
CA GLY A 55 4.70 -12.64 -1.27
C GLY A 55 5.54 -12.29 -0.05
N LEU A 56 5.18 -11.22 0.64
CA LEU A 56 5.90 -10.78 1.82
C LEU A 56 5.35 -11.44 3.07
N GLN A 57 6.17 -11.48 4.12
CA GLN A 57 5.73 -11.88 5.45
C GLN A 57 6.01 -10.70 6.37
N LEU A 58 4.95 -10.02 6.77
CA LEU A 58 5.03 -8.87 7.64
C LEU A 58 4.59 -9.25 9.04
N GLY A 59 5.51 -9.16 10.00
CA GLY A 59 5.16 -9.38 11.39
C GLY A 59 4.50 -8.15 11.98
N ASP A 60 3.97 -8.30 13.19
CA ASP A 60 3.35 -7.18 13.89
C ASP A 60 4.32 -6.04 14.09
N ASP A 61 5.60 -6.34 14.25
CA ASP A 61 6.64 -5.33 14.43
C ASP A 61 6.84 -4.47 13.19
N GLU A 62 6.50 -5.00 12.03
CA GLU A 62 6.69 -4.28 10.77
C GLU A 62 5.57 -3.28 10.50
N PHE A 63 4.41 -3.50 11.12
CA PHE A 63 3.27 -2.63 10.89
C PHE A 63 3.40 -1.33 11.68
N SER A 64 3.17 -0.21 11.01
CA SER A 64 3.10 1.08 11.67
C SER A 64 2.27 1.99 10.78
N ILE A 65 1.38 2.76 11.39
CA ILE A 65 0.54 3.68 10.63
C ILE A 65 1.42 4.64 9.84
N LYS A 66 2.52 5.08 10.42
CA LYS A 66 3.43 6.00 9.77
C LYS A 66 4.02 5.41 8.48
N LYS A 67 4.36 4.12 8.51
CA LYS A 67 4.95 3.44 7.35
C LYS A 67 3.93 3.10 6.27
N PHE A 68 2.66 3.06 6.61
CA PHE A 68 1.61 2.64 5.69
C PHE A 68 0.65 3.78 5.34
N ARG A 69 1.05 5.00 5.60
CA ARG A 69 0.18 6.15 5.41
C ARG A 69 0.16 6.68 3.99
N THR A 70 1.23 6.49 3.23
CA THR A 70 1.29 6.90 1.83
C THR A 70 1.77 5.74 0.98
N VAL A 71 1.42 5.78 -0.32
CA VAL A 71 1.89 4.77 -1.25
C VAL A 71 3.42 4.75 -1.29
N LYS A 72 4.04 5.92 -1.26
CA LYS A 72 5.50 6.03 -1.26
C LYS A 72 6.13 5.28 -0.09
N ASN A 73 5.58 5.46 1.11
CA ASN A 73 6.11 4.79 2.29
C ASN A 73 5.90 3.28 2.23
N ILE A 74 4.74 2.86 1.75
CA ILE A 74 4.46 1.43 1.59
C ILE A 74 5.41 0.82 0.57
N ALA A 75 5.67 1.51 -0.53
CA ALA A 75 6.60 1.03 -1.55
C ALA A 75 8.00 0.86 -0.98
N GLU A 76 8.42 1.74 -0.07
CA GLU A 76 9.73 1.62 0.57
C GLU A 76 9.80 0.36 1.43
N VAL A 77 8.71 0.02 2.13
CA VAL A 77 8.66 -1.22 2.90
C VAL A 77 8.82 -2.42 1.97
N VAL A 78 8.09 -2.42 0.85
CA VAL A 78 8.19 -3.50 -0.12
C VAL A 78 9.61 -3.64 -0.65
N ARG A 79 10.22 -2.53 -1.03
CA ARG A 79 11.58 -2.56 -1.57
C ARG A 79 12.62 -3.02 -0.56
N THR A 80 12.42 -2.67 0.70
CA THR A 80 13.32 -3.09 1.76
C THR A 80 13.23 -4.59 1.99
N MET A 81 12.01 -5.14 1.99
CA MET A 81 11.79 -6.56 2.26
C MET A 81 11.99 -7.43 1.03
N LYS A 82 11.81 -6.86 -0.16
CA LYS A 82 11.91 -7.62 -1.40
C LYS A 82 12.55 -6.74 -2.49
N PRO A 83 13.88 -6.57 -2.43
CA PRO A 83 14.57 -5.67 -3.38
C PRO A 83 14.35 -6.02 -4.85
N ASP A 84 13.96 -7.26 -5.14
CA ASP A 84 13.73 -7.71 -6.51
C ASP A 84 12.35 -7.34 -7.05
N ALA A 85 11.49 -6.83 -6.19
CA ALA A 85 10.12 -6.53 -6.59
C ALA A 85 10.03 -5.41 -7.63
#